data_b8afac023634d90c1f5cd7b5cfdf0314
#
_entry.id   b8afac023634d90c1f5cd7b5cfdf0314
#
_cell.length_a   1.000
_cell.length_b   1.000
_cell.length_c   1.000
_cell.angle_alpha   90.00
_cell.angle_beta   90.00
_cell.angle_gamma   90.00
#
_symmetry.space_group_name_H-M   'P 1'
#
loop_
_entity.id
_entity.type
_entity.pdbx_description
1 polymer ?
#
loop_
_entity_poly.entity_id
_entity_poly.type
_entity_poly.pdbx_seq_one_letter_code
_entity_poly.pdbx_strand_id
1 'polypeptide(L)'
;MTTIYFVRHGQASFGAESYDKLSPNGELQSALLGQYFEKILKEAPYVVAGSMQRHQQTANFALAECFPEVDVETNNEWNEFNHQQVFELHDPRFSQPETLKTEVAKAESPRAYLSKIFEGAIQRWTGGDFHHEYDESWPDFQNRVETALEN
;
A
#
# COMPACT_ATOMS: atom_id res chain seq x y z
N MET A 1 2.65 1.16 29.19
CA MET A 1 3.35 1.67 27.98
C MET A 1 2.64 1.10 26.79
N THR A 2 2.09 1.92 25.91
CA THR A 2 1.40 1.47 24.69
C THR A 2 2.42 1.35 23.58
N THR A 3 2.41 0.22 22.86
CA THR A 3 3.26 -0.01 21.69
C THR A 3 2.39 0.01 20.45
N ILE A 4 2.81 0.75 19.42
CA ILE A 4 2.14 0.79 18.11
C ILE A 4 3.03 0.08 17.10
N TYR A 5 2.44 -0.82 16.32
CA TYR A 5 3.08 -1.52 15.22
C TYR A 5 2.52 -1.01 13.90
N PHE A 6 3.34 -0.36 13.10
CA PHE A 6 3.00 -0.02 11.72
C PHE A 6 3.40 -1.16 10.80
N VAL A 7 2.41 -1.72 10.12
CA VAL A 7 2.58 -2.85 9.21
C VAL A 7 2.34 -2.41 7.77
N ARG A 8 3.33 -2.64 6.91
CA ARG A 8 3.13 -2.51 5.48
C ARG A 8 2.43 -3.76 4.95
N HIS A 9 1.47 -3.60 4.04
CA HIS A 9 0.79 -4.73 3.40
C HIS A 9 1.78 -5.68 2.70
N GLY A 10 1.40 -6.96 2.61
CA GLY A 10 2.12 -7.97 1.85
C GLY A 10 2.20 -7.63 0.36
N GLN A 11 3.03 -8.36 -0.38
CA GLN A 11 3.19 -8.13 -1.81
C GLN A 11 1.85 -8.18 -2.55
N ALA A 12 1.50 -7.11 -3.25
CA ALA A 12 0.32 -7.07 -4.11
C ALA A 12 0.55 -7.83 -5.42
N SER A 13 -0.55 -8.24 -6.07
CA SER A 13 -0.54 -8.95 -7.37
C SER A 13 -0.27 -7.97 -8.51
N PHE A 14 0.97 -7.54 -8.69
CA PHE A 14 1.35 -6.63 -9.76
C PHE A 14 1.03 -7.23 -11.13
N GLY A 15 0.18 -6.54 -11.89
CA GLY A 15 -0.17 -6.92 -13.25
C GLY A 15 -1.23 -8.00 -13.41
N ALA A 16 -1.94 -8.39 -12.34
CA ALA A 16 -3.17 -9.19 -12.44
C ALA A 16 -4.39 -8.30 -12.69
N GLU A 17 -5.53 -8.90 -13.09
CA GLU A 17 -6.81 -8.19 -13.27
C GLU A 17 -7.25 -7.41 -12.02
N SER A 18 -6.83 -7.84 -10.83
CA SER A 18 -7.05 -7.16 -9.57
C SER A 18 -5.73 -6.87 -8.89
N TYR A 19 -5.16 -5.71 -9.16
CA TYR A 19 -3.94 -5.21 -8.50
C TYR A 19 -4.09 -5.06 -6.98
N ASP A 20 -5.32 -4.85 -6.50
CA ASP A 20 -5.59 -4.63 -5.07
C ASP A 20 -5.57 -5.92 -4.23
N LYS A 21 -5.31 -7.08 -4.84
CA LYS A 21 -5.15 -8.36 -4.14
C LYS A 21 -3.69 -8.60 -3.72
N LEU A 22 -3.50 -9.34 -2.62
CA LEU A 22 -2.20 -9.93 -2.33
C LEU A 22 -1.84 -10.99 -3.38
N SER A 23 -0.56 -11.10 -3.69
CA SER A 23 -0.01 -12.27 -4.38
C SER A 23 0.10 -13.45 -3.41
N PRO A 24 0.26 -14.70 -3.90
CA PRO A 24 0.54 -15.85 -3.03
C PRO A 24 1.73 -15.63 -2.09
N ASN A 25 2.74 -14.89 -2.54
CA ASN A 25 3.88 -14.50 -1.72
C ASN A 25 3.48 -13.46 -0.65
N GLY A 26 2.58 -12.52 -0.99
CA GLY A 26 2.05 -11.54 -0.03
C GLY A 26 1.21 -12.20 1.06
N GLU A 27 0.43 -13.21 0.73
CA GLU A 27 -0.32 -14.02 1.70
C GLU A 27 0.63 -14.74 2.67
N LEU A 28 1.68 -15.38 2.12
CA LEU A 28 2.71 -16.03 2.94
C LEU A 28 3.45 -15.03 3.84
N GLN A 29 3.82 -13.86 3.33
CA GLN A 29 4.44 -12.80 4.12
C GLN A 29 3.55 -12.39 5.30
N SER A 30 2.25 -12.26 5.07
CA SER A 30 1.28 -11.87 6.08
C SER A 30 1.12 -12.96 7.16
N ALA A 31 1.05 -14.22 6.75
CA ALA A 31 1.01 -15.35 7.69
C ALA A 31 2.29 -15.43 8.56
N LEU A 32 3.47 -15.27 7.95
CA LEU A 32 4.73 -15.24 8.68
C LEU A 32 4.81 -14.08 9.68
N LEU A 33 4.25 -12.92 9.33
CA LEU A 33 4.12 -11.80 10.27
C LEU A 33 3.25 -12.17 11.47
N GLY A 34 2.12 -12.85 11.24
CA GLY A 34 1.26 -13.35 12.31
C GLY A 34 1.99 -14.30 13.25
N GLN A 35 2.73 -15.26 12.71
CA GLN A 35 3.58 -16.18 13.51
C GLN A 35 4.66 -15.44 14.31
N TYR A 36 5.14 -14.31 13.82
CA TYR A 36 6.04 -13.46 14.58
C TYR A 36 5.30 -12.74 15.71
N PHE A 37 4.12 -12.19 15.45
CA PHE A 37 3.30 -11.52 16.46
C PHE A 37 2.84 -12.48 17.57
N GLU A 38 2.51 -13.74 17.26
CA GLU A 38 2.22 -14.77 18.27
C GLU A 38 3.32 -14.90 19.32
N LYS A 39 4.58 -14.73 18.91
CA LYS A 39 5.74 -14.85 19.80
C LYS A 39 5.99 -13.62 20.68
N ILE A 40 5.63 -12.45 20.21
CA ILE A 40 6.00 -11.18 20.87
C ILE A 40 4.83 -10.48 21.57
N LEU A 41 3.58 -10.69 21.11
CA LEU A 41 2.40 -10.11 21.71
C LEU A 41 1.86 -11.04 22.80
N LYS A 42 1.64 -10.47 23.98
CA LYS A 42 1.11 -11.20 25.15
C LYS A 42 -0.41 -11.12 25.26
N GLU A 43 -1.00 -10.15 24.59
CA GLU A 43 -2.42 -9.82 24.62
C GLU A 43 -2.90 -9.52 23.20
N ALA A 44 -4.18 -9.74 22.94
CA ALA A 44 -4.81 -9.45 21.66
C ALA A 44 -4.68 -7.95 21.34
N PRO A 45 -4.18 -7.58 20.15
CA PRO A 45 -4.03 -6.19 19.76
C PRO A 45 -5.37 -5.58 19.31
N TYR A 46 -5.49 -4.25 19.41
CA TYR A 46 -6.46 -3.52 18.61
C TYR A 46 -5.89 -3.32 17.20
N VAL A 47 -6.64 -3.67 16.17
CA VAL A 47 -6.15 -3.68 14.79
C VAL A 47 -7.01 -2.80 13.90
N VAL A 48 -6.36 -1.86 13.23
CA VAL A 48 -6.97 -0.97 12.24
C VAL A 48 -6.29 -1.18 10.89
N ALA A 49 -7.07 -1.24 9.83
CA ALA A 49 -6.54 -1.33 8.47
C ALA A 49 -7.34 -0.45 7.49
N GLY A 50 -6.71 0.02 6.44
CA GLY A 50 -7.38 0.68 5.32
C GLY A 50 -8.36 -0.27 4.63
N SER A 51 -9.31 0.29 3.85
CA SER A 51 -10.34 -0.47 3.15
C SER A 51 -9.84 -1.20 1.89
N MET A 52 -8.63 -0.93 1.44
CA MET A 52 -8.07 -1.61 0.28
C MET A 52 -7.93 -3.12 0.55
N GLN A 53 -8.24 -3.94 -0.47
CA GLN A 53 -8.28 -5.40 -0.31
C GLN A 53 -6.95 -5.96 0.22
N ARG A 54 -5.81 -5.47 -0.28
CA ARG A 54 -4.48 -5.87 0.20
C ARG A 54 -4.22 -5.53 1.66
N HIS A 55 -4.81 -4.43 2.19
CA HIS A 55 -4.72 -4.07 3.60
C HIS A 55 -5.50 -5.05 4.46
N GLN A 56 -6.76 -5.28 4.12
CA GLN A 56 -7.63 -6.21 4.82
C GLN A 56 -7.09 -7.65 4.78
N GLN A 57 -6.61 -8.10 3.63
CA GLN A 57 -6.02 -9.43 3.50
C GLN A 57 -4.76 -9.57 4.35
N THR A 58 -3.88 -8.57 4.38
CA THR A 58 -2.67 -8.62 5.22
C THR A 58 -3.03 -8.77 6.70
N ALA A 59 -3.97 -7.97 7.20
CA ALA A 59 -4.42 -8.06 8.58
C ALA A 59 -5.06 -9.42 8.87
N ASN A 60 -5.96 -9.89 8.02
CA ASN A 60 -6.68 -11.15 8.22
C ASN A 60 -5.74 -12.37 8.18
N PHE A 61 -4.80 -12.44 7.24
CA PHE A 61 -3.82 -13.53 7.19
C PHE A 61 -2.88 -13.51 8.39
N ALA A 62 -2.48 -12.34 8.86
CA ALA A 62 -1.64 -12.25 10.06
C ALA A 62 -2.41 -12.65 11.31
N LEU A 63 -3.63 -12.15 11.51
CA LEU A 63 -4.46 -12.46 12.67
C LEU A 63 -4.85 -13.94 12.72
N ALA A 64 -5.10 -14.58 11.59
CA ALA A 64 -5.41 -16.00 11.54
C ALA A 64 -4.33 -16.88 12.19
N GLU A 65 -3.08 -16.43 12.23
CA GLU A 65 -1.94 -17.15 12.81
C GLU A 65 -1.77 -16.89 14.33
N CYS A 66 -2.26 -15.73 14.84
CA CYS A 66 -1.97 -15.33 16.23
C CYS A 66 -3.22 -15.04 17.08
N PHE A 67 -4.19 -14.32 16.55
CA PHE A 67 -5.39 -13.88 17.26
C PHE A 67 -6.62 -13.96 16.35
N PRO A 68 -7.07 -15.16 15.95
CA PRO A 68 -8.14 -15.35 14.96
C PRO A 68 -9.50 -14.79 15.39
N GLU A 69 -9.67 -14.46 16.67
CA GLU A 69 -10.90 -13.86 17.24
C GLU A 69 -10.90 -12.33 17.16
N VAL A 70 -9.80 -11.70 16.75
CA VAL A 70 -9.70 -10.24 16.68
C VAL A 70 -10.30 -9.74 15.37
N ASP A 71 -11.25 -8.84 15.47
CA ASP A 71 -11.82 -8.13 14.33
C ASP A 71 -10.89 -6.99 13.87
N VAL A 72 -10.86 -6.77 12.56
CA VAL A 72 -10.12 -5.65 11.95
C VAL A 72 -11.06 -4.47 11.79
N GLU A 73 -10.80 -3.38 12.47
CA GLU A 73 -11.49 -2.12 12.21
C GLU A 73 -11.04 -1.54 10.86
N THR A 74 -12.01 -1.18 10.02
CA THR A 74 -11.73 -0.55 8.74
C THR A 74 -11.79 0.96 8.85
N ASN A 75 -10.67 1.63 8.55
CA ASN A 75 -10.61 3.08 8.49
C ASN A 75 -9.92 3.53 7.18
N ASN A 76 -10.68 4.24 6.33
CA ASN A 76 -10.22 4.70 5.01
C ASN A 76 -9.05 5.71 5.10
N GLU A 77 -8.87 6.36 6.24
CA GLU A 77 -7.76 7.28 6.46
C GLU A 77 -6.39 6.57 6.41
N TRP A 78 -6.37 5.23 6.61
CA TRP A 78 -5.18 4.39 6.45
C TRP A 78 -4.98 3.84 5.03
N ASN A 79 -5.77 4.27 4.06
CA ASN A 79 -5.56 3.86 2.67
C ASN A 79 -4.25 4.42 2.12
N GLU A 80 -3.58 3.62 1.32
CA GLU A 80 -2.45 4.08 0.53
C GLU A 80 -2.92 5.12 -0.51
N PHE A 81 -2.03 6.01 -0.95
CA PHE A 81 -2.34 6.99 -2.00
C PHE A 81 -2.66 6.31 -3.34
N ASN A 82 -3.39 7.01 -4.21
CA ASN A 82 -3.71 6.53 -5.55
C ASN A 82 -2.48 6.56 -6.47
N HIS A 83 -1.63 5.53 -6.35
CA HIS A 83 -0.41 5.41 -7.16
C HIS A 83 -0.69 5.40 -8.66
N GLN A 84 -1.84 4.85 -9.11
CA GLN A 84 -2.20 4.84 -10.53
C GLN A 84 -2.33 6.26 -11.06
N GLN A 85 -3.10 7.13 -10.42
CA GLN A 85 -3.24 8.52 -10.81
C GLN A 85 -1.89 9.25 -10.75
N VAL A 86 -1.07 8.99 -9.73
CA VAL A 86 0.26 9.60 -9.59
C VAL A 86 1.16 9.26 -10.78
N PHE A 87 1.12 8.01 -11.27
CA PHE A 87 1.85 7.61 -12.48
C PHE A 87 1.25 8.19 -13.76
N GLU A 88 -0.07 8.13 -13.92
CA GLU A 88 -0.77 8.61 -15.11
C GLU A 88 -0.56 10.11 -15.35
N LEU A 89 -0.61 10.92 -14.30
CA LEU A 89 -0.37 12.36 -14.37
C LEU A 89 1.10 12.70 -14.58
N HIS A 90 2.02 11.82 -14.19
CA HIS A 90 3.43 11.98 -14.50
C HIS A 90 3.73 11.67 -15.96
N ASP A 91 3.15 10.60 -16.48
CA ASP A 91 3.30 10.21 -17.88
C ASP A 91 2.00 9.54 -18.39
N PRO A 92 1.22 10.21 -19.25
CA PRO A 92 -0.06 9.69 -19.75
C PRO A 92 0.01 8.34 -20.44
N ARG A 93 1.19 7.86 -20.87
CA ARG A 93 1.35 6.50 -21.41
C ARG A 93 1.02 5.42 -20.41
N PHE A 94 1.05 5.75 -19.11
CA PHE A 94 0.76 4.82 -18.02
C PHE A 94 -0.72 4.72 -17.63
N SER A 95 -1.60 5.44 -18.35
CA SER A 95 -3.06 5.25 -18.21
C SER A 95 -3.53 3.81 -18.55
N GLN A 96 -2.65 3.03 -19.20
CA GLN A 96 -2.89 1.62 -19.52
C GLN A 96 -1.82 0.74 -18.85
N PRO A 97 -2.18 -0.13 -17.91
CA PRO A 97 -1.23 -0.98 -17.17
C PRO A 97 -0.31 -1.84 -18.06
N GLU A 98 -0.79 -2.27 -19.21
CA GLU A 98 -0.01 -3.07 -20.18
C GLU A 98 1.11 -2.25 -20.84
N THR A 99 0.93 -0.93 -20.97
CA THR A 99 1.98 -0.04 -21.51
C THR A 99 3.19 -0.02 -20.58
N LEU A 100 2.95 0.13 -19.28
CA LEU A 100 4.01 0.13 -18.28
C LEU A 100 4.79 -1.20 -18.29
N LYS A 101 4.08 -2.34 -18.32
CA LYS A 101 4.72 -3.66 -18.40
C LYS A 101 5.60 -3.79 -19.65
N THR A 102 5.09 -3.34 -20.80
CA THR A 102 5.80 -3.44 -22.07
C THR A 102 7.07 -2.58 -22.08
N GLU A 103 6.99 -1.36 -21.57
CA GLU A 103 8.14 -0.45 -21.50
C GLU A 103 9.19 -0.95 -20.51
N VAL A 104 8.75 -1.43 -19.35
CA VAL A 104 9.64 -2.04 -18.35
C VAL A 104 10.37 -3.26 -18.91
N ALA A 105 9.66 -4.13 -19.65
CA ALA A 105 10.25 -5.34 -20.24
C ALA A 105 11.30 -5.04 -21.32
N LYS A 106 11.21 -3.89 -22.00
CA LYS A 106 12.18 -3.44 -23.01
C LYS A 106 13.41 -2.76 -22.43
N ALA A 107 13.34 -2.34 -21.16
CA ALA A 107 14.41 -1.60 -20.55
C ALA A 107 15.63 -2.49 -20.29
N GLU A 108 16.83 -1.98 -20.48
CA GLU A 108 18.10 -2.66 -20.19
C GLU A 108 18.19 -3.09 -18.72
N SER A 109 17.66 -2.25 -17.82
CA SER A 109 17.50 -2.56 -16.40
C SER A 109 16.08 -2.24 -15.94
N PRO A 110 15.16 -3.22 -15.92
CA PRO A 110 13.77 -3.02 -15.53
C PRO A 110 13.60 -2.37 -14.15
N ARG A 111 14.42 -2.77 -13.19
CA ARG A 111 14.39 -2.21 -11.83
C ARG A 111 14.80 -0.73 -11.79
N ALA A 112 15.86 -0.36 -12.48
CA ALA A 112 16.32 1.04 -12.53
C ALA A 112 15.30 1.92 -13.28
N TYR A 113 14.71 1.39 -14.36
CA TYR A 113 13.67 2.07 -15.11
C TYR A 113 12.43 2.36 -14.24
N LEU A 114 11.92 1.37 -13.52
CA LEU A 114 10.80 1.53 -12.58
C LEU A 114 11.12 2.52 -11.45
N SER A 115 12.31 2.43 -10.87
CA SER A 115 12.73 3.37 -9.81
C SER A 115 12.74 4.81 -10.30
N LYS A 116 13.23 5.05 -11.51
CA LYS A 116 13.26 6.41 -12.11
C LYS A 116 11.86 6.96 -12.37
N ILE A 117 10.95 6.13 -12.88
CA ILE A 117 9.56 6.54 -13.09
C ILE A 117 8.90 6.87 -11.75
N PHE A 118 9.05 5.98 -10.77
CA PHE A 118 8.49 6.18 -9.44
C PHE A 118 9.02 7.48 -8.80
N GLU A 119 10.31 7.70 -8.86
CA GLU A 119 10.95 8.91 -8.34
C GLU A 119 10.38 10.17 -9.01
N GLY A 120 10.28 10.21 -10.34
CA GLY A 120 9.74 11.34 -11.08
C GLY A 120 8.26 11.59 -10.76
N ALA A 121 7.46 10.54 -10.68
CA ALA A 121 6.04 10.63 -10.34
C ALA A 121 5.83 11.17 -8.92
N ILE A 122 6.57 10.67 -7.95
CA ILE A 122 6.52 11.14 -6.56
C ILE A 122 7.01 12.59 -6.44
N GLN A 123 8.11 12.96 -7.10
CA GLN A 123 8.60 14.34 -7.12
C GLN A 123 7.56 15.31 -7.68
N ARG A 124 6.86 14.94 -8.75
CA ARG A 124 5.78 15.75 -9.30
C ARG A 124 4.62 15.91 -8.32
N TRP A 125 4.20 14.81 -7.66
CA TRP A 125 3.09 14.83 -6.71
C TRP A 125 3.41 15.65 -5.44
N THR A 126 4.63 15.53 -4.93
CA THR A 126 5.07 16.22 -3.69
C THR A 126 5.58 17.64 -3.91
N GLY A 127 5.89 18.02 -5.15
CA GLY A 127 6.59 19.26 -5.48
C GLY A 127 5.77 20.57 -5.38
N GLY A 128 4.43 20.48 -5.29
CA GLY A 128 3.57 21.62 -5.04
C GLY A 128 2.96 22.28 -6.28
N ASP A 129 3.64 22.29 -7.39
CA ASP A 129 3.21 23.02 -8.60
C ASP A 129 1.95 22.44 -9.26
N PHE A 130 1.68 21.14 -9.05
CA PHE A 130 0.64 20.36 -9.72
C PHE A 130 -0.44 19.84 -8.77
N HIS A 131 -0.53 20.31 -7.55
CA HIS A 131 -1.47 19.79 -6.55
C HIS A 131 -2.93 19.80 -7.02
N HIS A 132 -3.30 20.79 -7.83
CA HIS A 132 -4.66 20.97 -8.37
C HIS A 132 -5.06 19.94 -9.44
N GLU A 133 -4.13 19.11 -9.91
CA GLU A 133 -4.39 18.07 -10.92
C GLU A 133 -4.72 16.70 -10.29
N TYR A 134 -4.45 16.53 -8.99
CA TYR A 134 -4.67 15.27 -8.28
C TYR A 134 -6.00 15.29 -7.52
N ASP A 135 -6.70 14.15 -7.50
CA ASP A 135 -7.90 13.96 -6.67
C ASP A 135 -7.56 14.07 -5.18
N GLU A 136 -6.37 13.57 -4.81
CA GLU A 136 -5.77 13.73 -3.50
C GLU A 136 -4.36 14.31 -3.68
N SER A 137 -4.21 15.60 -3.36
CA SER A 137 -2.89 16.25 -3.37
C SER A 137 -1.99 15.72 -2.25
N TRP A 138 -0.70 15.99 -2.35
CA TRP A 138 0.23 15.63 -1.27
C TRP A 138 -0.15 16.23 0.11
N PRO A 139 -0.53 17.52 0.23
CA PRO A 139 -1.05 18.06 1.49
C PRO A 139 -2.33 17.36 1.97
N ASP A 140 -3.26 16.99 1.08
CA ASP A 140 -4.49 16.29 1.47
C ASP A 140 -4.17 14.91 2.03
N PHE A 141 -3.26 14.17 1.38
CA PHE A 141 -2.77 12.89 1.87
C PHE A 141 -2.11 13.02 3.26
N GLN A 142 -1.25 14.02 3.46
CA GLN A 142 -0.62 14.28 4.75
C GLN A 142 -1.67 14.55 5.84
N ASN A 143 -2.63 15.44 5.58
CA ASN A 143 -3.71 15.76 6.51
C ASN A 143 -4.55 14.53 6.86
N ARG A 144 -4.84 13.68 5.86
CA ARG A 144 -5.59 12.44 6.08
C ARG A 144 -4.84 11.47 6.99
N VAL A 145 -3.54 11.29 6.77
CA VAL A 145 -2.69 10.42 7.61
C VAL A 145 -2.55 10.99 9.03
N GLU A 146 -2.39 12.30 9.17
CA GLU A 146 -2.36 12.97 10.49
C GLU A 146 -3.67 12.73 11.24
N THR A 147 -4.82 12.89 10.58
CA THR A 147 -6.14 12.61 11.16
C THR A 147 -6.26 11.15 11.61
N ALA A 148 -5.74 10.21 10.81
CA ALA A 148 -5.74 8.80 11.16
C ALA A 148 -4.91 8.48 12.42
N LEU A 149 -3.86 9.26 12.67
CA LEU A 149 -2.99 9.10 13.86
C LEU A 149 -3.58 9.71 15.13
N GLU A 150 -4.50 10.67 15.00
CA GLU A 150 -5.15 11.34 16.12
C GLU A 150 -6.38 10.60 16.65
N ASN A 151 -6.96 9.71 15.84
CA ASN A 151 -8.15 8.90 16.16
C ASN A 151 -7.76 7.50 16.67
#